data_baea12e29c838fac80d0ce48afb3b3ed
#
_entry.id   baea12e29c838fac80d0ce48afb3b3ed
#
_cell.length_a   1.000
_cell.length_b   1.000
_cell.length_c   1.000
_cell.angle_alpha   90.00
_cell.angle_beta   90.00
_cell.angle_gamma   90.00
#
_symmetry.space_group_name_H-M   'P 1'
#
loop_
_entity.id
_entity.type
_entity.pdbx_description
1 polymer ?
#
loop_
_entity_poly.entity_id
_entity_poly.type
_entity_poly.pdbx_seq_one_letter_code
_entity_poly.pdbx_strand_id
1 'polypeptide(L)'
;MSWFERLGRADRPDRGSASRTAGVPVRRRGLAGFLFAVVLASAVAGCGFHLRGDVSYAFSTLFINSPANVPFTAELKRALAGSGMMLVDSAAAAQVILDVSNVTDDKQVLSLSGGGRAREFLLTKRVTFALHDAGGKDWLPAGEIVIRRSFTFSESEVLAREAEEARLFKEMQTDVVQQVVRRLQFAKKPA
;
A
#
# COMPACT_ATOMS: atom_id res chain seq x y z
N MET A 1 61.29 45.69 17.35
CA MET A 1 61.10 46.90 18.10
C MET A 1 60.12 46.53 19.16
N SER A 2 60.67 46.09 20.38
CA SER A 2 61.01 46.87 21.57
C SER A 2 59.72 47.48 22.15
N TRP A 3 59.36 47.19 23.36
CA TRP A 3 59.95 47.41 24.66
C TRP A 3 59.07 46.72 25.72
N PHE A 4 59.60 45.79 26.58
CA PHE A 4 60.09 46.04 27.96
C PHE A 4 58.98 46.45 28.95
N GLU A 5 58.67 45.48 29.85
CA GLU A 5 59.26 45.35 31.21
C GLU A 5 58.65 46.28 32.28
N ARG A 6 58.08 45.77 33.29
CA ARG A 6 58.60 45.78 34.68
C ARG A 6 57.54 45.35 35.73
N LEU A 7 57.71 44.23 36.33
CA LEU A 7 58.10 44.05 37.75
C LEU A 7 57.29 44.74 38.85
N GLY A 8 56.84 43.97 39.79
CA GLY A 8 56.41 44.32 41.11
C GLY A 8 55.51 43.24 41.70
N ARG A 9 56.00 42.24 42.31
CA ARG A 9 56.52 41.73 43.59
C ARG A 9 55.60 42.01 44.78
N ALA A 10 55.22 40.87 45.39
CA ALA A 10 54.91 40.59 46.79
C ALA A 10 53.61 41.09 47.39
N ASP A 11 52.77 40.20 47.84
CA ASP A 11 52.84 39.80 49.28
C ASP A 11 51.84 38.62 49.52
N ARG A 12 52.25 37.61 50.26
CA ARG A 12 51.38 36.64 50.96
C ARG A 12 51.20 37.17 52.39
N PRO A 13 50.10 36.87 53.07
CA PRO A 13 49.93 35.59 53.75
C PRO A 13 48.49 35.09 53.86
N ASP A 14 48.32 33.79 53.66
CA ASP A 14 47.97 32.78 54.67
C ASP A 14 46.64 32.89 55.45
N ARG A 15 46.01 31.70 55.57
CA ARG A 15 45.03 31.20 56.51
C ARG A 15 43.52 31.30 56.16
N GLY A 16 43.00 30.11 56.06
CA GLY A 16 41.59 29.92 56.37
C GLY A 16 40.92 28.72 55.64
N SER A 17 41.22 27.50 56.11
CA SER A 17 40.48 26.30 55.85
C SER A 17 39.01 26.48 56.25
N ALA A 18 38.09 26.35 55.26
CA ALA A 18 36.73 26.00 55.60
C ALA A 18 36.18 25.17 54.41
N SER A 19 36.22 23.88 54.61
CA SER A 19 35.49 22.88 53.77
C SER A 19 34.00 23.16 53.88
N ARG A 20 33.44 23.85 52.88
CA ARG A 20 31.99 23.87 52.66
C ARG A 20 31.66 22.85 51.55
N THR A 21 31.19 21.70 51.99
CA THR A 21 30.46 20.76 51.15
C THR A 21 29.23 21.49 50.57
N ALA A 22 29.36 22.01 49.36
CA ALA A 22 28.25 22.52 48.63
C ALA A 22 27.41 21.32 48.17
N GLY A 23 26.35 21.05 48.89
CA GLY A 23 25.29 20.13 48.45
C GLY A 23 24.71 20.63 47.12
N VAL A 24 24.93 19.85 46.09
CA VAL A 24 24.30 20.09 44.77
C VAL A 24 22.79 19.91 44.93
N PRO A 25 21.98 20.96 44.73
CA PRO A 25 20.53 20.79 44.74
C PRO A 25 20.15 19.97 43.54
N VAL A 26 19.82 18.68 43.72
CA VAL A 26 19.18 17.86 42.70
C VAL A 26 17.88 18.57 42.34
N ARG A 27 17.89 19.23 41.20
CA ARG A 27 16.74 19.94 40.62
C ARG A 27 15.63 18.93 40.35
N ARG A 28 14.69 18.79 41.30
CA ARG A 28 13.47 17.96 41.18
C ARG A 28 12.64 18.25 39.90
N ARG A 29 12.90 19.39 39.24
CA ARG A 29 12.28 19.77 37.97
C ARG A 29 12.77 18.93 36.76
N GLY A 30 13.97 18.36 36.80
CA GLY A 30 14.49 17.49 35.72
C GLY A 30 13.85 16.10 35.70
N LEU A 31 13.55 15.55 36.90
CA LEU A 31 12.95 14.21 36.99
C LEU A 31 11.50 14.18 36.46
N ALA A 32 10.73 15.24 36.76
CA ALA A 32 9.36 15.35 36.25
C ALA A 32 9.32 15.51 34.72
N GLY A 33 10.25 16.27 34.13
CA GLY A 33 10.37 16.42 32.68
C GLY A 33 10.81 15.11 32.00
N PHE A 34 11.71 14.36 32.62
CA PHE A 34 12.15 13.07 32.08
C PHE A 34 11.04 12.01 32.14
N LEU A 35 10.30 11.94 33.26
CA LEU A 35 9.13 11.05 33.38
C LEU A 35 8.04 11.41 32.38
N PHE A 36 7.77 12.68 32.13
CA PHE A 36 6.79 13.12 31.13
C PHE A 36 7.24 12.77 29.70
N ALA A 37 8.52 12.92 29.38
CA ALA A 37 9.07 12.53 28.09
C ALA A 37 9.01 11.01 27.85
N VAL A 38 9.26 10.18 28.87
CA VAL A 38 9.15 8.72 28.80
C VAL A 38 7.69 8.28 28.61
N VAL A 39 6.73 8.91 29.30
CA VAL A 39 5.30 8.63 29.13
C VAL A 39 4.82 9.04 27.72
N LEU A 40 5.30 10.17 27.20
CA LEU A 40 4.94 10.61 25.83
C LEU A 40 5.56 9.69 24.78
N ALA A 41 6.79 9.23 24.96
CA ALA A 41 7.45 8.27 24.06
C ALA A 41 6.77 6.90 24.06
N SER A 42 6.29 6.42 25.24
CA SER A 42 5.55 5.16 25.33
C SER A 42 4.13 5.25 24.71
N ALA A 43 3.50 6.43 24.75
CA ALA A 43 2.21 6.65 24.08
C ALA A 43 2.32 6.61 22.55
N VAL A 44 3.45 7.05 21.98
CA VAL A 44 3.71 6.98 20.53
C VAL A 44 4.08 5.56 20.09
N ALA A 45 4.78 4.80 20.92
CA ALA A 45 5.11 3.40 20.66
C ALA A 45 3.88 2.46 20.74
N GLY A 46 2.83 2.84 21.46
CA GLY A 46 1.59 2.07 21.59
C GLY A 46 0.62 2.22 20.43
N CYS A 47 0.81 3.18 19.51
CA CYS A 47 0.12 3.20 18.22
C CYS A 47 0.73 2.10 17.35
N GLY A 48 0.21 0.89 17.46
CA GLY A 48 0.57 -0.25 16.62
C GLY A 48 0.31 0.05 15.15
N PHE A 49 1.22 0.79 14.51
CA PHE A 49 1.31 0.87 13.06
C PHE A 49 1.77 -0.51 12.55
N HIS A 50 0.82 -1.45 12.44
CA HIS A 50 1.05 -2.60 11.58
C HIS A 50 1.17 -2.08 10.15
N LEU A 51 2.39 -2.09 9.61
CA LEU A 51 2.57 -2.01 8.17
C LEU A 51 1.65 -3.09 7.56
N ARG A 52 0.69 -2.65 6.76
CA ARG A 52 -0.24 -3.49 6.01
C ARG A 52 0.53 -4.22 4.89
N GLY A 53 1.44 -5.12 5.27
CA GLY A 53 2.42 -5.74 4.36
C GLY A 53 2.53 -7.25 4.47
N ASP A 54 2.06 -7.88 5.53
CA ASP A 54 2.06 -9.35 5.61
C ASP A 54 0.75 -9.91 5.06
N VAL A 55 0.71 -9.98 3.73
CA VAL A 55 -0.34 -10.71 3.03
C VAL A 55 -0.02 -12.19 3.15
N SER A 56 -0.77 -12.90 4.00
CA SER A 56 -0.65 -14.36 4.16
C SER A 56 -1.58 -15.03 3.16
N TYR A 57 -1.00 -15.87 2.29
CA TYR A 57 -1.75 -16.78 1.44
C TYR A 57 -1.69 -18.19 2.03
N ALA A 58 -2.74 -19.00 1.83
CA ALA A 58 -2.76 -20.38 2.27
C ALA A 58 -1.93 -21.33 1.38
N PHE A 59 -1.30 -20.79 0.34
CA PHE A 59 -0.46 -21.49 -0.64
C PHE A 59 0.81 -20.68 -0.94
N SER A 60 1.87 -21.36 -1.38
CA SER A 60 3.18 -20.76 -1.58
C SER A 60 3.49 -20.41 -3.04
N THR A 61 2.99 -21.21 -4.00
CA THR A 61 3.27 -21.02 -5.43
C THR A 61 1.98 -20.96 -6.24
N LEU A 62 1.94 -20.04 -7.19
CA LEU A 62 0.78 -19.76 -8.03
C LEU A 62 1.17 -19.73 -9.50
N PHE A 63 0.46 -20.47 -10.34
CA PHE A 63 0.46 -20.31 -11.77
C PHE A 63 -0.78 -19.53 -12.23
N ILE A 64 -0.62 -18.58 -13.15
CA ILE A 64 -1.74 -17.82 -13.72
C ILE A 64 -1.97 -18.29 -15.14
N ASN A 65 -3.06 -19.00 -15.32
CA ASN A 65 -3.58 -19.41 -16.61
C ASN A 65 -4.56 -18.33 -17.09
N SER A 66 -4.16 -17.55 -18.07
CA SER A 66 -4.93 -16.42 -18.58
C SER A 66 -4.62 -16.23 -20.05
N PRO A 67 -5.55 -15.68 -20.85
CA PRO A 67 -5.28 -15.32 -22.25
C PRO A 67 -4.00 -14.48 -22.36
N ALA A 68 -3.12 -14.83 -23.28
CA ALA A 68 -1.87 -14.11 -23.52
C ALA A 68 -2.17 -12.65 -23.92
N ASN A 69 -1.28 -11.74 -23.53
CA ASN A 69 -1.28 -10.32 -23.90
C ASN A 69 -2.47 -9.46 -23.40
N VAL A 70 -3.21 -9.90 -22.40
CA VAL A 70 -4.22 -9.05 -21.77
C VAL A 70 -3.54 -8.12 -20.77
N PRO A 71 -3.72 -6.79 -20.85
CA PRO A 71 -3.15 -5.83 -19.89
C PRO A 71 -3.49 -6.15 -18.45
N PHE A 72 -4.66 -6.70 -18.21
CA PHE A 72 -5.13 -7.20 -16.92
C PHE A 72 -4.17 -8.24 -16.32
N THR A 73 -3.77 -9.26 -17.12
CA THR A 73 -2.86 -10.32 -16.63
C THR A 73 -1.50 -9.79 -16.21
N ALA A 74 -0.96 -8.83 -16.96
CA ALA A 74 0.32 -8.21 -16.64
C ALA A 74 0.24 -7.39 -15.32
N GLU A 75 -0.87 -6.69 -15.10
CA GLU A 75 -1.09 -5.94 -13.87
C GLU A 75 -1.33 -6.87 -12.68
N LEU A 76 -2.11 -7.94 -12.86
CA LEU A 76 -2.36 -8.95 -11.84
C LEU A 76 -1.05 -9.64 -11.40
N LYS A 77 -0.19 -10.04 -12.35
CA LYS A 77 1.13 -10.61 -12.05
C LYS A 77 1.98 -9.66 -11.21
N ARG A 78 2.03 -8.38 -11.58
CA ARG A 78 2.78 -7.37 -10.81
C ARG A 78 2.22 -7.17 -9.41
N ALA A 79 0.91 -7.11 -9.26
CA ALA A 79 0.24 -6.94 -7.98
C ALA A 79 0.49 -8.13 -7.04
N LEU A 80 0.41 -9.36 -7.56
CA LEU A 80 0.68 -10.58 -6.80
C LEU A 80 2.15 -10.70 -6.41
N ALA A 81 3.08 -10.44 -7.32
CA ALA A 81 4.51 -10.41 -7.02
C ALA A 81 4.84 -9.35 -5.95
N GLY A 82 4.23 -8.16 -6.05
CA GLY A 82 4.37 -7.09 -5.06
C GLY A 82 3.78 -7.42 -3.68
N SER A 83 2.88 -8.39 -3.59
CA SER A 83 2.33 -8.91 -2.33
C SER A 83 3.10 -10.11 -1.76
N GLY A 84 4.26 -10.45 -2.32
CA GLY A 84 5.12 -11.55 -1.86
C GLY A 84 4.72 -12.93 -2.37
N MET A 85 3.78 -13.02 -3.34
CA MET A 85 3.41 -14.29 -3.96
C MET A 85 4.50 -14.78 -4.92
N MET A 86 4.90 -16.05 -4.78
CA MET A 86 5.80 -16.70 -5.73
C MET A 86 5.02 -17.17 -6.96
N LEU A 87 5.23 -16.48 -8.09
CA LEU A 87 4.67 -16.86 -9.38
C LEU A 87 5.59 -17.85 -10.09
N VAL A 88 5.01 -18.88 -10.67
CA VAL A 88 5.71 -19.89 -11.48
C VAL A 88 5.18 -19.89 -12.91
N ASP A 89 6.03 -20.32 -13.85
CA ASP A 89 5.75 -20.25 -15.29
C ASP A 89 5.04 -21.52 -15.83
N SER A 90 4.86 -22.53 -15.01
CA SER A 90 4.15 -23.76 -15.41
C SER A 90 3.19 -24.25 -14.34
N ALA A 91 2.08 -24.82 -14.78
CA ALA A 91 1.07 -25.42 -13.91
C ALA A 91 1.66 -26.59 -13.07
N ALA A 92 2.62 -27.35 -13.63
CA ALA A 92 3.25 -28.46 -12.95
C ALA A 92 4.11 -28.06 -11.74
N ALA A 93 4.65 -26.82 -11.73
CA ALA A 93 5.44 -26.29 -10.62
C ALA A 93 4.59 -25.53 -9.59
N ALA A 94 3.31 -25.36 -9.84
CA ALA A 94 2.40 -24.58 -9.00
C ALA A 94 1.70 -25.45 -7.97
N GLN A 95 1.51 -24.92 -6.78
CA GLN A 95 0.63 -25.52 -5.78
C GLN A 95 -0.84 -25.26 -6.14
N VAL A 96 -1.13 -24.09 -6.68
CA VAL A 96 -2.47 -23.70 -7.13
C VAL A 96 -2.41 -22.99 -8.49
N ILE A 97 -3.48 -23.11 -9.24
CA ILE A 97 -3.65 -22.56 -10.58
C ILE A 97 -4.81 -21.55 -10.53
N LEU A 98 -4.54 -20.33 -10.92
CA LEU A 98 -5.56 -19.30 -11.10
C LEU A 98 -5.97 -19.26 -12.57
N ASP A 99 -7.13 -19.77 -12.88
CA ASP A 99 -7.75 -19.65 -14.20
C ASP A 99 -8.49 -18.33 -14.32
N VAL A 100 -8.09 -17.50 -15.28
CA VAL A 100 -8.81 -16.30 -15.67
C VAL A 100 -9.48 -16.61 -17.02
N SER A 101 -10.76 -16.92 -16.98
CA SER A 101 -11.49 -17.42 -18.16
C SER A 101 -12.06 -16.32 -19.04
N ASN A 102 -12.37 -15.16 -18.45
CA ASN A 102 -12.97 -14.05 -19.19
C ASN A 102 -12.52 -12.70 -18.64
N VAL A 103 -12.14 -11.78 -19.53
CA VAL A 103 -11.86 -10.36 -19.22
C VAL A 103 -12.52 -9.53 -20.32
N THR A 104 -13.60 -8.83 -19.99
CA THR A 104 -14.35 -8.03 -20.95
C THR A 104 -14.57 -6.61 -20.46
N ASP A 105 -14.48 -5.68 -21.40
CA ASP A 105 -14.84 -4.30 -21.25
C ASP A 105 -16.05 -4.01 -22.16
N ASP A 106 -17.09 -3.43 -21.60
CA ASP A 106 -18.32 -3.08 -22.31
C ASP A 106 -18.69 -1.61 -22.06
N LYS A 107 -19.32 -1.01 -23.05
CA LYS A 107 -19.77 0.38 -23.02
C LYS A 107 -21.18 0.48 -23.57
N GLN A 108 -22.08 1.02 -22.79
CA GLN A 108 -23.48 1.22 -23.15
C GLN A 108 -23.87 2.69 -23.03
N VAL A 109 -24.76 3.15 -23.88
CA VAL A 109 -25.38 4.47 -23.77
C VAL A 109 -26.48 4.39 -22.72
N LEU A 110 -26.41 5.20 -21.68
CA LEU A 110 -27.45 5.29 -20.64
C LEU A 110 -28.51 6.35 -20.96
N SER A 111 -28.09 7.49 -21.49
CA SER A 111 -29.01 8.57 -21.78
C SER A 111 -28.62 9.33 -23.06
N LEU A 112 -29.64 9.91 -23.72
CA LEU A 112 -29.49 10.76 -24.87
C LEU A 112 -29.81 12.22 -24.51
N SER A 113 -29.20 13.16 -25.24
CA SER A 113 -29.58 14.58 -25.21
C SER A 113 -30.91 14.80 -25.95
N GLY A 114 -31.53 15.96 -25.79
CA GLY A 114 -32.74 16.33 -26.55
C GLY A 114 -32.57 16.29 -28.05
N GLY A 115 -31.34 16.28 -28.58
CA GLY A 115 -30.99 16.09 -29.98
C GLY A 115 -30.69 14.64 -30.41
N GLY A 116 -30.96 13.65 -29.55
CA GLY A 116 -30.74 12.22 -29.83
C GLY A 116 -29.29 11.74 -29.75
N ARG A 117 -28.37 12.56 -29.21
CA ARG A 117 -26.96 12.21 -29.08
C ARG A 117 -26.68 11.63 -27.68
N ALA A 118 -25.77 10.67 -27.61
CA ALA A 118 -25.36 10.07 -26.35
C ALA A 118 -24.79 11.13 -25.38
N ARG A 119 -25.34 11.19 -24.18
CA ARG A 119 -24.95 12.14 -23.11
C ARG A 119 -24.28 11.44 -21.94
N GLU A 120 -24.73 10.25 -21.61
CA GLU A 120 -24.22 9.46 -20.50
C GLU A 120 -23.90 8.04 -20.96
N PHE A 121 -22.76 7.51 -20.53
CA PHE A 121 -22.33 6.15 -20.80
C PHE A 121 -22.17 5.36 -19.51
N LEU A 122 -22.47 4.07 -19.60
CA LEU A 122 -22.13 3.06 -18.59
C LEU A 122 -20.96 2.24 -19.12
N LEU A 123 -19.88 2.22 -18.38
CA LEU A 123 -18.75 1.33 -18.57
C LEU A 123 -18.90 0.14 -17.65
N THR A 124 -18.68 -1.06 -18.16
CA THR A 124 -18.69 -2.29 -17.38
C THR A 124 -17.42 -3.07 -17.66
N LYS A 125 -16.67 -3.38 -16.60
CA LYS A 125 -15.56 -4.33 -16.66
C LYS A 125 -15.95 -5.60 -15.91
N ARG A 126 -15.75 -6.75 -16.57
CA ARG A 126 -16.13 -8.06 -16.04
C ARG A 126 -14.94 -8.99 -16.11
N VAL A 127 -14.66 -9.70 -15.02
CA VAL A 127 -13.58 -10.70 -14.94
C VAL A 127 -14.11 -11.94 -14.24
N THR A 128 -13.97 -13.08 -14.90
CA THR A 128 -14.33 -14.41 -14.35
C THR A 128 -13.06 -15.17 -14.06
N PHE A 129 -12.96 -15.75 -12.88
CA PHE A 129 -11.78 -16.52 -12.46
C PHE A 129 -12.16 -17.64 -11.49
N ALA A 130 -11.29 -18.65 -11.38
CA ALA A 130 -11.36 -19.74 -10.44
C ALA A 130 -9.96 -20.06 -9.90
N LEU A 131 -9.85 -20.63 -8.73
CA LEU A 131 -8.60 -21.12 -8.15
C LEU A 131 -8.73 -22.58 -7.78
N HIS A 132 -7.88 -23.43 -8.33
CA HIS A 132 -7.85 -24.87 -8.05
C HIS A 132 -6.41 -25.36 -7.85
N ASP A 133 -6.25 -26.53 -7.30
CA ASP A 133 -4.95 -27.21 -7.25
C ASP A 133 -4.66 -28.00 -8.52
N ALA A 134 -3.45 -28.58 -8.61
CA ALA A 134 -3.06 -29.43 -9.74
C ALA A 134 -3.93 -30.69 -9.88
N GLY A 135 -4.64 -31.12 -8.83
CA GLY A 135 -5.60 -32.22 -8.83
C GLY A 135 -7.01 -31.82 -9.24
N GLY A 136 -7.25 -30.54 -9.53
CA GLY A 136 -8.57 -30.02 -9.92
C GLY A 136 -9.53 -29.76 -8.75
N LYS A 137 -9.05 -29.78 -7.50
CA LYS A 137 -9.88 -29.40 -6.34
C LYS A 137 -9.94 -27.89 -6.21
N ASP A 138 -11.14 -27.34 -6.07
CA ASP A 138 -11.36 -25.91 -5.95
C ASP A 138 -10.90 -25.38 -4.58
N TRP A 139 -9.98 -24.41 -4.61
CA TRP A 139 -9.64 -23.55 -3.48
C TRP A 139 -10.53 -22.32 -3.42
N LEU A 140 -10.96 -21.87 -4.58
CA LEU A 140 -11.95 -20.83 -4.77
C LEU A 140 -12.79 -21.20 -6.00
N PRO A 141 -14.08 -21.45 -5.82
CA PRO A 141 -14.94 -21.79 -6.95
C PRO A 141 -15.02 -20.62 -7.95
N ALA A 142 -15.41 -20.94 -9.18
CA ALA A 142 -15.57 -19.96 -10.22
C ALA A 142 -16.44 -18.79 -9.74
N GLY A 143 -15.92 -17.60 -9.87
CA GLY A 143 -16.56 -16.36 -9.45
C GLY A 143 -16.34 -15.25 -10.44
N GLU A 144 -17.23 -14.29 -10.39
CA GLU A 144 -17.18 -13.10 -11.24
C GLU A 144 -16.99 -11.85 -10.41
N ILE A 145 -16.23 -10.90 -10.96
CA ILE A 145 -16.14 -9.51 -10.48
C ILE A 145 -16.68 -8.63 -11.60
N VAL A 146 -17.65 -7.79 -11.27
CA VAL A 146 -18.24 -6.82 -12.20
C VAL A 146 -18.12 -5.44 -11.57
N ILE A 147 -17.43 -4.54 -12.26
CA ILE A 147 -17.36 -3.12 -11.89
C ILE A 147 -18.09 -2.32 -12.94
N ARG A 148 -18.90 -1.38 -12.48
CA ARG A 148 -19.64 -0.45 -13.32
C ARG A 148 -19.32 0.98 -12.93
N ARG A 149 -19.14 1.85 -13.94
CA ARG A 149 -18.98 3.29 -13.75
C ARG A 149 -19.74 4.03 -14.84
N SER A 150 -20.47 5.06 -14.48
CA SER A 150 -21.06 5.97 -15.47
C SER A 150 -20.25 7.26 -15.56
N PHE A 151 -20.25 7.86 -16.73
CA PHE A 151 -19.72 9.20 -16.93
C PHE A 151 -20.55 9.98 -17.94
N THR A 152 -20.68 11.27 -17.69
CA THR A 152 -21.40 12.22 -18.53
C THR A 152 -20.38 13.12 -19.22
N PHE A 153 -20.62 13.50 -20.46
CA PHE A 153 -19.76 14.41 -21.18
C PHE A 153 -20.56 15.47 -21.95
N SER A 154 -19.89 16.57 -22.30
CA SER A 154 -20.41 17.62 -23.18
C SER A 154 -19.92 17.42 -24.61
N GLU A 155 -20.76 17.68 -25.58
CA GLU A 155 -20.45 17.49 -27.02
C GLU A 155 -19.24 18.30 -27.52
N SER A 156 -18.85 19.36 -26.82
CA SER A 156 -17.71 20.22 -27.19
C SER A 156 -16.34 19.59 -26.92
N GLU A 157 -16.28 18.42 -26.21
CA GLU A 157 -15.03 17.88 -25.69
C GLU A 157 -14.80 16.41 -26.09
N VAL A 158 -14.85 16.10 -27.39
CA VAL A 158 -14.72 14.73 -27.89
C VAL A 158 -13.39 14.06 -27.48
N LEU A 159 -12.28 14.77 -27.57
CA LEU A 159 -10.96 14.26 -27.16
C LEU A 159 -10.86 14.03 -25.66
N ALA A 160 -11.44 14.92 -24.84
CA ALA A 160 -11.51 14.77 -23.41
C ALA A 160 -12.33 13.54 -23.00
N ARG A 161 -13.39 13.22 -23.75
CA ARG A 161 -14.19 12.03 -23.53
C ARG A 161 -13.41 10.73 -23.70
N GLU A 162 -12.63 10.60 -24.78
CA GLU A 162 -11.83 9.39 -25.03
C GLU A 162 -10.75 9.20 -23.97
N ALA A 163 -10.10 10.28 -23.56
CA ALA A 163 -9.11 10.23 -22.49
C ALA A 163 -9.74 9.84 -21.14
N GLU A 164 -10.92 10.37 -20.82
CA GLU A 164 -11.63 10.03 -19.57
C GLU A 164 -12.12 8.58 -19.57
N GLU A 165 -12.67 8.09 -20.69
CA GLU A 165 -13.06 6.70 -20.85
C GLU A 165 -11.88 5.75 -20.63
N ALA A 166 -10.74 6.01 -21.27
CA ALA A 166 -9.53 5.22 -21.12
C ALA A 166 -9.01 5.23 -19.66
N ARG A 167 -9.09 6.38 -19.00
CA ARG A 167 -8.73 6.54 -17.59
C ARG A 167 -9.64 5.68 -16.71
N LEU A 168 -10.94 5.77 -16.89
CA LEU A 168 -11.93 5.01 -16.13
C LEU A 168 -11.75 3.50 -16.28
N PHE A 169 -11.54 3.00 -17.51
CA PHE A 169 -11.25 1.58 -17.72
C PHE A 169 -9.97 1.12 -17.03
N LYS A 170 -8.94 1.96 -17.02
CA LYS A 170 -7.69 1.66 -16.30
C LYS A 170 -7.90 1.62 -14.79
N GLU A 171 -8.65 2.56 -14.22
CA GLU A 171 -8.99 2.56 -12.80
C GLU A 171 -9.85 1.33 -12.43
N MET A 172 -10.85 1.00 -13.24
CA MET A 172 -11.67 -0.21 -13.06
C MET A 172 -10.82 -1.47 -13.12
N GLN A 173 -9.82 -1.53 -13.99
CA GLN A 173 -8.90 -2.67 -14.07
C GLN A 173 -8.10 -2.80 -12.77
N THR A 174 -7.53 -1.72 -12.25
CA THR A 174 -6.81 -1.73 -10.98
C THR A 174 -7.72 -2.17 -9.82
N ASP A 175 -8.96 -1.70 -9.79
CA ASP A 175 -9.95 -2.10 -8.79
C ASP A 175 -10.26 -3.62 -8.85
N VAL A 176 -10.43 -4.18 -10.06
CA VAL A 176 -10.65 -5.62 -10.25
C VAL A 176 -9.43 -6.42 -9.80
N VAL A 177 -8.22 -6.03 -10.21
CA VAL A 177 -6.96 -6.68 -9.79
C VAL A 177 -6.87 -6.73 -8.27
N GLN A 178 -7.14 -5.62 -7.59
CA GLN A 178 -7.15 -5.56 -6.14
C GLN A 178 -8.20 -6.48 -5.49
N GLN A 179 -9.38 -6.60 -6.12
CA GLN A 179 -10.41 -7.50 -5.63
C GLN A 179 -10.01 -8.97 -5.82
N VAL A 180 -9.40 -9.35 -6.95
CA VAL A 180 -8.85 -10.69 -7.16
C VAL A 180 -7.81 -11.01 -6.10
N VAL A 181 -6.82 -10.13 -5.91
CA VAL A 181 -5.76 -10.31 -4.88
C VAL A 181 -6.39 -10.53 -3.50
N ARG A 182 -7.37 -9.71 -3.11
CA ARG A 182 -8.07 -9.88 -1.83
C ARG A 182 -8.81 -11.23 -1.73
N ARG A 183 -9.48 -11.68 -2.80
CA ARG A 183 -10.18 -12.99 -2.78
C ARG A 183 -9.19 -14.14 -2.63
N LEU A 184 -8.02 -14.07 -3.28
CA LEU A 184 -6.96 -15.06 -3.14
C LEU A 184 -6.40 -15.16 -1.72
N GLN A 185 -6.34 -14.06 -0.97
CA GLN A 185 -5.93 -14.05 0.45
C GLN A 185 -6.89 -14.84 1.35
N PHE A 186 -8.16 -14.88 0.98
CA PHE A 186 -9.20 -15.62 1.73
C PHE A 186 -9.46 -17.03 1.21
N ALA A 187 -8.75 -17.44 0.15
CA ALA A 187 -8.84 -18.81 -0.36
C ALA A 187 -8.38 -19.81 0.71
N LYS A 188 -9.13 -20.91 0.86
CA LYS A 188 -8.84 -21.95 1.84
C LYS A 188 -8.53 -23.26 1.13
N LYS A 189 -7.60 -24.02 1.69
CA LYS A 189 -7.34 -25.38 1.20
C LYS A 189 -8.63 -26.22 1.33
N PRO A 190 -9.06 -26.87 0.24
CA PRO A 190 -10.19 -27.80 0.32
C PRO A 190 -9.89 -28.95 1.29
N ALA A 191 -10.92 -29.40 2.00
CA ALA A 191 -10.84 -30.51 2.93
C ALA A 191 -10.62 -31.85 2.19
#